data_53d889f2b3c11002547d212820a3ec35
#
_entry.id   53d889f2b3c11002547d212820a3ec35
#
_cell.length_a   1.000
_cell.length_b   1.000
_cell.length_c   1.000
_cell.angle_alpha   90.00
_cell.angle_beta   90.00
_cell.angle_gamma   90.00
#
_symmetry.space_group_name_H-M   'P 1'
#
loop_
_entity.id
_entity.type
_entity.pdbx_description
1 polymer ?
#
loop_
_entity_poly.entity_id
_entity_poly.type
_entity_poly.pdbx_seq_one_letter_code
_entity_poly.pdbx_strand_id
1 'polypeptide(L)'
;MKSYETEARERYGNTAAYREHEQKTKNYTKEQWAEANEGLMTIFAEFAACKDSGASADSDEAQALVAKLQAHITTNYYTCTDEILEGLGKMYVADERFRKNIHKYGEGTAEFVAEGIRIYVENK
;
A
#
# COMPACT_ATOMS: atom_id res chain seq x y z
N MET A 1 11.11 21.50 -1.29
CA MET A 1 10.74 20.12 -1.63
C MET A 1 9.25 19.91 -1.32
N LYS A 2 8.51 19.36 -2.27
CA LYS A 2 7.09 19.13 -2.07
C LYS A 2 6.86 17.95 -1.11
N SER A 3 5.86 18.07 -0.25
CA SER A 3 5.45 16.97 0.60
C SER A 3 4.76 15.91 -0.25
N TYR A 4 4.73 14.68 0.23
CA TYR A 4 4.02 13.60 -0.44
C TYR A 4 2.54 13.95 -0.66
N GLU A 5 1.92 14.55 0.35
CA GLU A 5 0.51 14.97 0.30
C GLU A 5 0.25 15.97 -0.83
N THR A 6 1.12 16.98 -0.98
CA THR A 6 1.01 17.96 -2.05
C THR A 6 1.15 17.30 -3.41
N GLU A 7 2.10 16.41 -3.55
CA GLU A 7 2.34 15.67 -4.80
C GLU A 7 1.16 14.79 -5.17
N ALA A 8 0.57 14.10 -4.18
CA ALA A 8 -0.62 13.28 -4.40
C ALA A 8 -1.80 14.14 -4.86
N ARG A 9 -1.96 15.32 -4.30
CA ARG A 9 -3.00 16.27 -4.71
C ARG A 9 -2.84 16.69 -6.17
N GLU A 10 -1.62 16.96 -6.60
CA GLU A 10 -1.33 17.35 -7.97
C GLU A 10 -1.63 16.23 -8.96
N ARG A 11 -1.29 14.99 -8.60
CA ARG A 11 -1.47 13.82 -9.47
C ARG A 11 -2.91 13.29 -9.48
N TYR A 12 -3.56 13.27 -8.33
CA TYR A 12 -4.83 12.54 -8.15
C TYR A 12 -5.99 13.41 -7.68
N GLY A 13 -5.80 14.71 -7.57
CA GLY A 13 -6.79 15.64 -7.01
C GLY A 13 -8.15 15.62 -7.70
N ASN A 14 -8.22 15.19 -8.95
CA ASN A 14 -9.46 15.10 -9.72
C ASN A 14 -10.06 13.70 -9.72
N THR A 15 -9.46 12.74 -9.04
CA THR A 15 -9.97 11.38 -9.00
C THR A 15 -11.01 11.21 -7.90
N ALA A 16 -11.94 10.27 -8.12
CA ALA A 16 -12.93 9.92 -7.11
C ALA A 16 -12.26 9.35 -5.84
N ALA A 17 -11.18 8.58 -6.02
CA ALA A 17 -10.43 8.01 -4.90
C ALA A 17 -9.81 9.10 -4.03
N TYR A 18 -9.25 10.15 -4.62
CA TYR A 18 -8.68 11.26 -3.85
C TYR A 18 -9.75 12.00 -3.07
N ARG A 19 -10.90 12.27 -3.68
CA ARG A 19 -12.03 12.93 -3.01
C ARG A 19 -12.54 12.11 -1.84
N GLU A 20 -12.67 10.81 -2.02
CA GLU A 20 -13.07 9.91 -0.96
C GLU A 20 -12.07 9.91 0.18
N HIS A 21 -10.77 9.92 -0.14
CA HIS A 21 -9.69 10.00 0.84
C HIS A 21 -9.82 11.29 1.66
N GLU A 22 -10.03 12.43 1.01
CA GLU A 22 -10.21 13.69 1.71
C GLU A 22 -11.40 13.66 2.66
N GLN A 23 -12.54 13.15 2.21
CA GLN A 23 -13.74 13.08 3.03
C GLN A 23 -13.58 12.13 4.21
N LYS A 24 -13.00 10.95 3.96
CA LYS A 24 -12.83 9.93 4.98
C LYS A 24 -11.83 10.36 6.07
N THR A 25 -10.81 11.09 5.68
CA THR A 25 -9.73 11.49 6.60
C THR A 25 -9.88 12.91 7.12
N LYS A 26 -10.90 13.65 6.66
CA LYS A 26 -11.14 15.04 7.00
C LYS A 26 -11.11 15.32 8.51
N ASN A 27 -11.66 14.42 9.31
CA ASN A 27 -11.76 14.60 10.75
C ASN A 27 -10.79 13.70 11.52
N TYR A 28 -9.81 13.11 10.83
CA TYR A 28 -8.83 12.27 11.50
C TYR A 28 -7.97 13.09 12.45
N THR A 29 -7.86 12.61 13.67
CA THR A 29 -6.92 13.15 14.64
C THR A 29 -5.52 12.66 14.29
N LYS A 30 -4.51 13.29 14.90
CA LYS A 30 -3.13 12.84 14.77
C LYS A 30 -2.97 11.37 15.19
N GLU A 31 -3.69 10.97 16.23
CA GLU A 31 -3.68 9.59 16.72
C GLU A 31 -4.28 8.62 15.70
N GLN A 32 -5.39 8.99 15.07
CA GLN A 32 -6.03 8.16 14.03
C GLN A 32 -5.13 7.99 12.81
N TRP A 33 -4.45 9.06 12.39
CA TRP A 33 -3.46 8.98 11.32
C TRP A 33 -2.33 8.03 11.68
N ALA A 34 -1.82 8.13 12.92
CA ALA A 34 -0.73 7.29 13.38
C ALA A 34 -1.14 5.81 13.41
N GLU A 35 -2.35 5.50 13.88
CA GLU A 35 -2.86 4.14 13.91
C GLU A 35 -3.01 3.55 12.51
N ALA A 36 -3.57 4.32 11.57
CA ALA A 36 -3.74 3.86 10.19
C ALA A 36 -2.38 3.59 9.53
N ASN A 37 -1.42 4.49 9.72
CA ASN A 37 -0.08 4.35 9.16
C ASN A 37 0.69 3.20 9.81
N GLU A 38 0.55 3.01 11.12
CA GLU A 38 1.18 1.90 11.83
C GLU A 38 0.63 0.55 11.33
N GLY A 39 -0.68 0.47 11.14
CA GLY A 39 -1.30 -0.73 10.58
C GLY A 39 -0.78 -1.06 9.20
N LEU A 40 -0.60 -0.03 8.35
CA LEU A 40 -0.06 -0.20 7.01
C LEU A 40 1.38 -0.72 7.07
N MET A 41 2.21 -0.12 7.92
CA MET A 41 3.61 -0.54 8.07
C MET A 41 3.72 -1.97 8.63
N THR A 42 2.81 -2.35 9.53
CA THR A 42 2.74 -3.73 10.05
C THR A 42 2.51 -4.72 8.92
N ILE A 43 1.64 -4.40 7.97
CA ILE A 43 1.39 -5.26 6.81
C ILE A 43 2.66 -5.41 5.97
N PHE A 44 3.40 -4.34 5.74
CA PHE A 44 4.68 -4.42 5.02
C PHE A 44 5.70 -5.27 5.76
N ALA A 45 5.73 -5.20 7.08
CA ALA A 45 6.60 -6.07 7.90
C ALA A 45 6.19 -7.53 7.75
N GLU A 46 4.89 -7.81 7.68
CA GLU A 46 4.39 -9.17 7.44
C GLU A 46 4.81 -9.69 6.05
N PHE A 47 4.77 -8.82 5.03
CA PHE A 47 5.29 -9.18 3.71
C PHE A 47 6.77 -9.54 3.76
N ALA A 48 7.56 -8.76 4.49
CA ALA A 48 8.99 -9.03 4.64
C ALA A 48 9.23 -10.40 5.30
N ALA A 49 8.47 -10.70 6.35
CA ALA A 49 8.56 -11.99 7.02
C ALA A 49 8.15 -13.14 6.11
N CYS A 50 7.11 -12.94 5.31
CA CYS A 50 6.66 -13.92 4.33
C CYS A 50 7.75 -14.21 3.29
N LYS A 51 8.37 -13.15 2.78
CA LYS A 51 9.48 -13.25 1.83
C LYS A 51 10.66 -14.01 2.44
N ASP A 52 11.02 -13.67 3.67
CA ASP A 52 12.15 -14.26 4.37
C ASP A 52 11.92 -15.75 4.71
N SER A 53 10.67 -16.16 4.82
CA SER A 53 10.32 -17.57 5.05
C SER A 53 10.53 -18.44 3.80
N GLY A 54 10.84 -17.84 2.66
CA GLY A 54 11.01 -18.53 1.40
C GLY A 54 9.74 -18.66 0.57
N ALA A 55 8.64 -18.07 1.02
CA ALA A 55 7.38 -18.09 0.28
C ALA A 55 7.49 -17.25 -1.00
N SER A 56 6.84 -17.70 -2.06
CA SER A 56 6.77 -16.93 -3.31
C SER A 56 5.64 -15.92 -3.27
N ALA A 57 5.70 -14.95 -4.18
CA ALA A 57 4.69 -13.90 -4.27
C ALA A 57 3.30 -14.43 -4.64
N ASP A 58 3.22 -15.59 -5.26
CA ASP A 58 1.97 -16.25 -5.61
C ASP A 58 1.48 -17.25 -4.56
N SER A 59 2.20 -17.38 -3.43
CA SER A 59 1.80 -18.27 -2.35
C SER A 59 0.48 -17.80 -1.72
N ASP A 60 -0.24 -18.74 -1.09
CA ASP A 60 -1.48 -18.40 -0.39
C ASP A 60 -1.26 -17.34 0.68
N GLU A 61 -0.13 -17.43 1.40
CA GLU A 61 0.23 -16.46 2.43
C GLU A 61 0.42 -15.06 1.84
N ALA A 62 1.20 -14.95 0.76
CA ALA A 62 1.45 -13.66 0.11
C ALA A 62 0.17 -13.08 -0.46
N GLN A 63 -0.67 -13.89 -1.09
CA GLN A 63 -1.94 -13.45 -1.67
C GLN A 63 -2.93 -13.00 -0.57
N ALA A 64 -2.95 -13.68 0.57
CA ALA A 64 -3.74 -13.26 1.72
C ALA A 64 -3.28 -11.90 2.25
N LEU A 65 -1.97 -11.63 2.24
CA LEU A 65 -1.43 -10.33 2.66
C LEU A 65 -1.81 -9.22 1.68
N VAL A 66 -1.87 -9.52 0.38
CA VAL A 66 -2.33 -8.53 -0.62
C VAL A 66 -3.80 -8.17 -0.34
N ALA A 67 -4.65 -9.16 -0.08
CA ALA A 67 -6.05 -8.91 0.27
C ALA A 67 -6.16 -8.09 1.54
N LYS A 68 -5.32 -8.36 2.53
CA LYS A 68 -5.27 -7.62 3.79
C LYS A 68 -4.86 -6.17 3.56
N LEU A 69 -3.87 -5.94 2.70
CA LEU A 69 -3.42 -4.61 2.32
C LEU A 69 -4.56 -3.81 1.66
N GLN A 70 -5.23 -4.41 0.69
CA GLN A 70 -6.36 -3.77 0.00
C GLN A 70 -7.49 -3.41 0.98
N ALA A 71 -7.82 -4.33 1.88
CA ALA A 71 -8.86 -4.12 2.88
C ALA A 71 -8.47 -3.00 3.87
N HIS A 72 -7.22 -2.96 4.28
CA HIS A 72 -6.72 -1.92 5.20
C HIS A 72 -6.84 -0.54 4.56
N ILE A 73 -6.43 -0.40 3.30
CA ILE A 73 -6.52 0.86 2.56
C ILE A 73 -7.98 1.27 2.41
N THR A 74 -8.85 0.32 2.04
CA THR A 74 -10.29 0.58 1.86
C THR A 74 -10.95 1.05 3.15
N THR A 75 -10.58 0.45 4.27
CA THR A 75 -11.16 0.80 5.57
C THR A 75 -10.68 2.17 6.07
N ASN A 76 -9.42 2.50 5.87
CA ASN A 76 -8.79 3.65 6.54
C ASN A 76 -8.58 4.88 5.67
N TYR A 77 -8.46 4.72 4.37
CA TYR A 77 -8.10 5.83 3.47
C TYR A 77 -9.12 6.10 2.38
N TYR A 78 -9.38 5.13 1.51
CA TYR A 78 -10.33 5.25 0.39
C TYR A 78 -10.60 3.87 -0.18
N THR A 79 -11.67 3.74 -0.96
CA THR A 79 -11.97 2.47 -1.62
C THR A 79 -10.86 2.11 -2.61
N CYS A 80 -10.12 1.04 -2.28
CA CYS A 80 -8.99 0.59 -3.09
C CYS A 80 -9.47 -0.46 -4.09
N THR A 81 -9.75 -0.01 -5.30
CA THR A 81 -10.12 -0.92 -6.39
C THR A 81 -8.90 -1.70 -6.86
N ASP A 82 -9.12 -2.74 -7.63
CA ASP A 82 -8.02 -3.54 -8.18
C ASP A 82 -7.09 -2.71 -9.07
N GLU A 83 -7.64 -1.78 -9.84
CA GLU A 83 -6.86 -0.87 -10.68
C GLU A 83 -5.97 0.05 -9.85
N ILE A 84 -6.52 0.59 -8.77
CA ILE A 84 -5.77 1.44 -7.86
C ILE A 84 -4.68 0.64 -7.16
N LEU A 85 -5.00 -0.57 -6.72
CA LEU A 85 -4.05 -1.46 -6.07
C LEU A 85 -2.87 -1.78 -7.00
N GLU A 86 -3.14 -2.06 -8.26
CA GLU A 86 -2.10 -2.30 -9.27
C GLU A 86 -1.18 -1.08 -9.42
N GLY A 87 -1.77 0.12 -9.48
CA GLY A 87 -1.01 1.37 -9.53
C GLY A 87 -0.13 1.58 -8.31
N LEU A 88 -0.65 1.25 -7.12
CA LEU A 88 0.12 1.34 -5.88
C LEU A 88 1.32 0.40 -5.89
N GLY A 89 1.14 -0.82 -6.37
CA GLY A 89 2.24 -1.78 -6.48
C GLY A 89 3.38 -1.26 -7.32
N LYS A 90 3.05 -0.66 -8.46
CA LYS A 90 4.05 -0.04 -9.34
C LYS A 90 4.75 1.13 -8.66
N MET A 91 3.99 1.94 -7.93
CA MET A 91 4.53 3.09 -7.22
C MET A 91 5.49 2.68 -6.09
N TYR A 92 5.19 1.61 -5.37
CA TYR A 92 6.03 1.15 -4.27
C TYR A 92 7.45 0.82 -4.73
N VAL A 93 7.62 0.37 -5.96
CA VAL A 93 8.94 0.09 -6.53
C VAL A 93 9.56 1.34 -7.16
N ALA A 94 8.75 2.14 -7.83
CA ALA A 94 9.22 3.30 -8.60
C ALA A 94 9.53 4.51 -7.73
N ASP A 95 8.77 4.73 -6.64
CA ASP A 95 8.97 5.89 -5.77
C ASP A 95 9.98 5.55 -4.67
N GLU A 96 11.15 6.20 -4.71
CA GLU A 96 12.24 5.95 -3.77
C GLU A 96 11.82 6.10 -2.31
N ARG A 97 10.94 7.02 -2.01
CA ARG A 97 10.50 7.28 -0.63
C ARG A 97 9.76 6.08 -0.07
N PHE A 98 8.84 5.51 -0.86
CA PHE A 98 8.12 4.31 -0.46
C PHE A 98 9.02 3.09 -0.43
N ARG A 99 9.86 2.95 -1.44
CA ARG A 99 10.79 1.83 -1.53
C ARG A 99 11.69 1.76 -0.30
N LYS A 100 12.26 2.89 0.12
CA LYS A 100 13.10 2.96 1.31
C LYS A 100 12.34 2.59 2.57
N ASN A 101 11.11 3.09 2.72
CA ASN A 101 10.30 2.80 3.89
C ASN A 101 9.93 1.33 3.99
N ILE A 102 9.70 0.68 2.87
CA ILE A 102 9.37 -0.74 2.83
C ILE A 102 10.64 -1.59 3.05
N HIS A 103 11.75 -1.19 2.45
CA HIS A 103 13.00 -1.93 2.52
C HIS A 103 13.64 -1.93 3.91
N LYS A 104 13.23 -1.05 4.81
CA LYS A 104 13.72 -1.10 6.20
C LYS A 104 13.29 -2.38 6.93
N TYR A 105 12.26 -3.08 6.44
CA TYR A 105 11.84 -4.36 6.99
C TYR A 105 12.54 -5.54 6.32
N GLY A 106 13.18 -5.32 5.18
CA GLY A 106 13.90 -6.33 4.43
C GLY A 106 14.13 -5.89 3.00
N GLU A 107 15.36 -6.00 2.52
CA GLU A 107 15.69 -5.64 1.13
C GLU A 107 14.89 -6.52 0.17
N GLY A 108 14.37 -5.93 -0.89
CA GLY A 108 13.56 -6.65 -1.89
C GLY A 108 12.08 -6.75 -1.53
N THR A 109 11.66 -6.26 -0.36
CA THR A 109 10.27 -6.35 0.08
C THR A 109 9.33 -5.56 -0.83
N ALA A 110 9.73 -4.39 -1.30
CA ALA A 110 8.90 -3.59 -2.21
C ALA A 110 8.60 -4.36 -3.50
N GLU A 111 9.60 -4.98 -4.08
CA GLU A 111 9.46 -5.79 -5.29
C GLU A 111 8.57 -7.02 -5.04
N PHE A 112 8.71 -7.64 -3.89
CA PHE A 112 7.89 -8.78 -3.48
C PHE A 112 6.40 -8.38 -3.36
N VAL A 113 6.13 -7.25 -2.73
CA VAL A 113 4.76 -6.72 -2.60
C VAL A 113 4.17 -6.41 -3.98
N ALA A 114 4.94 -5.73 -4.83
CA ALA A 114 4.50 -5.36 -6.18
C ALA A 114 4.17 -6.60 -7.02
N GLU A 115 5.00 -7.63 -6.94
CA GLU A 115 4.76 -8.88 -7.67
C GLU A 115 3.52 -9.58 -7.13
N GLY A 116 3.34 -9.63 -5.81
CA GLY A 116 2.15 -10.21 -5.18
C GLY A 116 0.88 -9.50 -5.63
N ILE A 117 0.92 -8.18 -5.69
CA ILE A 117 -0.22 -7.38 -6.16
C ILE A 117 -0.53 -7.69 -7.63
N ARG A 118 0.50 -7.75 -8.48
CA ARG A 118 0.30 -8.05 -9.90
C ARG A 118 -0.41 -9.39 -10.08
N ILE A 119 0.05 -10.42 -9.39
CA ILE A 119 -0.54 -11.76 -9.47
C ILE A 119 -1.98 -11.76 -8.95
N TYR A 120 -2.21 -11.08 -7.82
CA TYR A 120 -3.54 -10.97 -7.21
C TYR A 120 -4.55 -10.35 -8.17
N VAL A 121 -4.18 -9.27 -8.82
CA VAL A 121 -5.07 -8.56 -9.76
C VAL A 121 -5.31 -9.40 -11.03
N GLU A 122 -4.28 -10.06 -11.55
CA GLU A 122 -4.40 -10.91 -12.74
C GLU A 122 -5.30 -12.12 -12.53
N ASN A 123 -5.39 -12.62 -11.29
CA ASN A 123 -6.20 -13.79 -10.97
C ASN A 123 -7.68 -13.49 -10.67
N LYS A 124 -8.09 -12.26 -10.83
CA LYS A 124 -9.49 -11.86 -10.64
C LYS A 124 -10.32 -11.86 -11.89
#